data_6083d3cd9f4f571f9c3b88c90896e0f7
#
_entry.id   6083d3cd9f4f571f9c3b88c90896e0f7
#
_cell.length_a   1.000
_cell.length_b   1.000
_cell.length_c   1.000
_cell.angle_alpha   90.00
_cell.angle_beta   90.00
_cell.angle_gamma   90.00
#
_symmetry.space_group_name_H-M   'P 1'
#
loop_
_entity.id
_entity.type
_entity.pdbx_description
1 polymer ?
#
loop_
_entity_poly.entity_id
_entity_poly.type
_entity_poly.pdbx_seq_one_letter_code
_entity_poly.pdbx_strand_id
1 'polypeptide(L)'
;MKKLTLLFVLLASVSVGCKKKGCTDANATNYNANANSDDASCTYPAETETGPYLIVKLHFDSLAPRLDNFGNPATIPSNHWAQSPVFYGMSAHYIEFAQNMYTQLGAGEILYHGAETTAGGSNAVDFSKAIIKGDNEVFMKIPLKNISPDTYNWVRMSLTYQNYSLDYRYNGVDYNGRLASFVGFNTYITNYKIWNQTVTLNANKLQGYWGFENLGVVVQGQAAATTVPNPLSATSPVPAGSCVVTGNFDTPFTITGNETEDIICTMSLSTNKSFEWYDANGDHKYEPGAGDYPTDMGLRGLKPIITP
;
A
#
# COMPACT_ATOMS: atom_id res chain seq x y z
N MET A 1 -2.13 25.01 96.57
CA MET A 1 -1.27 25.41 95.43
C MET A 1 -1.55 24.52 94.30
N LYS A 2 -2.39 24.94 93.35
CA LYS A 2 -2.75 24.15 92.13
C LYS A 2 -1.97 24.72 90.93
N LYS A 3 -1.09 23.89 90.37
CA LYS A 3 -0.38 24.27 89.13
C LYS A 3 -1.28 24.09 87.92
N LEU A 4 -1.50 25.13 87.17
CA LEU A 4 -2.25 25.13 85.90
C LEU A 4 -1.24 24.91 84.78
N THR A 5 -1.32 23.78 84.10
CA THR A 5 -0.48 23.45 82.97
C THR A 5 -1.23 23.89 81.69
N LEU A 6 -0.65 24.86 80.97
CA LEU A 6 -1.20 25.39 79.73
C LEU A 6 -0.71 24.52 78.59
N LEU A 7 -1.63 23.81 77.93
CA LEU A 7 -1.38 22.95 76.74
C LEU A 7 -1.49 23.79 75.44
N PHE A 8 -0.35 24.08 74.82
CA PHE A 8 -0.33 24.73 73.50
C PHE A 8 -0.61 23.69 72.42
N VAL A 9 -1.77 23.74 71.78
CA VAL A 9 -2.11 22.97 70.60
C VAL A 9 -1.60 23.70 69.36
N LEU A 10 -0.54 23.16 68.74
CA LEU A 10 0.00 23.66 67.48
C LEU A 10 -0.90 23.15 66.32
N LEU A 11 -1.70 24.03 65.71
CA LEU A 11 -2.52 23.73 64.56
C LEU A 11 -1.61 23.76 63.33
N ALA A 12 -1.17 22.57 62.82
CA ALA A 12 -0.47 22.43 61.56
C ALA A 12 -1.50 22.56 60.43
N SER A 13 -1.56 23.71 59.76
CA SER A 13 -2.35 23.91 58.55
C SER A 13 -1.70 23.13 57.38
N VAL A 14 -2.23 21.95 57.06
CA VAL A 14 -1.90 21.22 55.86
C VAL A 14 -2.56 21.94 54.66
N SER A 15 -1.78 22.74 53.95
CA SER A 15 -2.22 23.29 52.65
C SER A 15 -2.22 22.15 51.61
N VAL A 16 -3.40 21.59 51.33
CA VAL A 16 -3.61 20.67 50.17
C VAL A 16 -3.59 21.55 48.93
N GLY A 17 -2.41 21.71 48.32
CA GLY A 17 -2.29 22.34 47.03
C GLY A 17 -3.01 21.49 45.98
N CYS A 18 -4.06 22.05 45.34
CA CYS A 18 -4.69 21.42 44.18
C CYS A 18 -3.65 21.17 43.08
N LYS A 19 -3.43 19.89 42.75
CA LYS A 19 -2.60 19.53 41.59
C LYS A 19 -3.33 19.93 40.31
N LYS A 20 -2.79 20.89 39.59
CA LYS A 20 -3.25 21.26 38.25
C LYS A 20 -2.51 20.35 37.26
N LYS A 21 -3.25 19.45 36.59
CA LYS A 21 -2.74 18.56 35.58
C LYS A 21 -2.60 19.27 34.24
N GLY A 22 -1.62 18.88 33.44
CA GLY A 22 -1.34 19.38 32.09
C GLY A 22 0.10 19.10 31.69
N CYS A 23 0.45 19.38 30.44
CA CYS A 23 1.82 19.25 29.96
C CYS A 23 2.75 20.25 30.65
N THR A 24 3.81 19.76 31.31
CA THR A 24 4.82 20.56 32.03
C THR A 24 6.12 20.77 31.27
N ASP A 25 6.27 20.20 30.05
CA ASP A 25 7.45 20.38 29.21
C ASP A 25 7.33 21.65 28.37
N ALA A 26 8.26 22.59 28.58
CA ALA A 26 8.29 23.88 27.88
C ALA A 26 8.55 23.74 26.35
N ASN A 27 9.06 22.60 25.89
CA ASN A 27 9.27 22.33 24.47
C ASN A 27 8.01 21.79 23.77
N ALA A 28 6.98 21.42 24.51
CA ALA A 28 5.75 20.92 23.94
C ALA A 28 4.86 22.06 23.39
N THR A 29 4.15 21.79 22.30
CA THR A 29 3.22 22.78 21.66
C THR A 29 2.03 23.14 22.54
N ASN A 30 1.67 22.25 23.48
CA ASN A 30 0.58 22.41 24.43
C ASN A 30 1.09 22.62 25.87
N TYR A 31 2.31 23.17 26.03
CA TYR A 31 2.85 23.53 27.34
C TYR A 31 1.86 24.37 28.16
N ASN A 32 1.62 23.98 29.39
CA ASN A 32 0.76 24.69 30.32
C ASN A 32 1.54 25.20 31.53
N ALA A 33 1.93 26.46 31.50
CA ALA A 33 2.70 27.10 32.59
C ALA A 33 2.00 27.05 33.97
N ASN A 34 0.69 26.82 34.03
CA ASN A 34 -0.08 26.66 35.23
C ASN A 34 -0.15 25.21 35.75
N ALA A 35 0.33 24.23 34.98
CA ALA A 35 0.36 22.86 35.43
C ALA A 35 1.52 22.66 36.42
N ASN A 36 1.26 21.93 37.49
CA ASN A 36 2.24 21.54 38.50
C ASN A 36 2.32 20.01 38.67
N SER A 37 1.65 19.26 37.77
CA SER A 37 1.68 17.81 37.68
C SER A 37 1.50 17.42 36.21
N ASP A 38 2.50 16.76 35.63
CA ASP A 38 2.42 16.21 34.29
C ASP A 38 1.35 15.12 34.21
N ASP A 39 0.54 15.17 33.14
CA ASP A 39 -0.54 14.22 32.86
C ASP A 39 -0.25 13.40 31.59
N ALA A 40 0.99 13.44 31.09
CA ALA A 40 1.44 12.81 29.85
C ALA A 40 0.69 13.29 28.58
N SER A 41 0.10 14.49 28.62
CA SER A 41 -0.60 15.07 27.47
C SER A 41 0.30 15.90 26.55
N CYS A 42 1.63 15.95 26.80
CA CYS A 42 2.55 16.74 25.99
C CYS A 42 2.53 16.33 24.53
N THR A 43 2.32 17.31 23.65
CA THR A 43 2.42 17.15 22.20
C THR A 43 3.58 17.99 21.70
N TYR A 44 4.38 17.43 20.80
CA TYR A 44 5.53 18.11 20.23
C TYR A 44 5.28 18.47 18.77
N PRO A 45 5.93 19.53 18.22
CA PRO A 45 5.89 19.76 16.78
C PRO A 45 6.30 18.48 16.08
N ALA A 46 5.58 18.08 15.04
CA ALA A 46 6.07 17.04 14.16
C ALA A 46 7.47 17.47 13.68
N GLU A 47 8.48 16.67 13.92
CA GLU A 47 9.79 16.91 13.31
C GLU A 47 9.56 16.94 11.81
N THR A 48 9.76 18.10 11.18
CA THR A 48 9.83 18.19 9.72
C THR A 48 11.08 17.44 9.33
N GLU A 49 10.91 16.16 8.97
CA GLU A 49 12.02 15.37 8.47
C GLU A 49 12.58 16.09 7.24
N THR A 50 13.87 16.45 7.32
CA THR A 50 14.58 17.11 6.23
C THR A 50 15.30 16.06 5.40
N GLY A 51 15.21 16.18 4.04
CA GLY A 51 15.93 15.31 3.11
C GLY A 51 17.45 15.36 3.26
N PRO A 52 18.18 14.62 2.45
CA PRO A 52 17.72 14.03 1.17
C PRO A 52 16.77 12.82 1.30
N TYR A 53 15.95 12.64 0.29
CA TYR A 53 14.89 11.63 0.29
C TYR A 53 15.10 10.55 -0.77
N LEU A 54 14.68 9.33 -0.47
CA LEU A 54 14.29 8.36 -1.48
C LEU A 54 12.85 8.70 -1.91
N ILE A 55 12.67 9.04 -3.19
CA ILE A 55 11.36 9.38 -3.79
C ILE A 55 10.92 8.19 -4.62
N VAL A 56 9.89 7.47 -4.15
CA VAL A 56 9.34 6.33 -4.88
C VAL A 56 8.19 6.79 -5.77
N LYS A 57 8.26 6.44 -7.06
CA LYS A 57 7.22 6.68 -8.06
C LYS A 57 6.72 5.39 -8.66
N LEU A 58 5.46 5.36 -9.09
CA LEU A 58 4.91 4.26 -9.89
C LEU A 58 4.87 4.70 -11.36
N HIS A 59 5.31 3.82 -12.27
CA HIS A 59 5.18 4.01 -13.71
C HIS A 59 4.48 2.79 -14.33
N PHE A 60 3.42 3.04 -15.12
CA PHE A 60 2.64 2.00 -15.77
C PHE A 60 3.11 1.82 -17.21
N ASP A 61 3.98 0.83 -17.43
CA ASP A 61 4.68 0.64 -18.69
C ASP A 61 4.01 -0.46 -19.54
N SER A 62 3.29 -0.02 -20.59
CA SER A 62 2.64 -0.93 -21.53
C SER A 62 3.61 -1.52 -22.59
N LEU A 63 4.85 -1.07 -22.62
CA LEU A 63 5.90 -1.54 -23.53
C LEU A 63 6.93 -2.44 -22.84
N ALA A 64 6.94 -2.46 -21.49
CA ALA A 64 7.84 -3.32 -20.74
C ALA A 64 7.61 -4.80 -21.07
N PRO A 65 8.61 -5.67 -20.92
CA PRO A 65 8.45 -7.10 -21.11
C PRO A 65 7.32 -7.67 -20.26
N ARG A 66 6.50 -8.57 -20.86
CA ARG A 66 5.55 -9.38 -20.13
C ARG A 66 6.30 -10.48 -19.41
N LEU A 67 6.22 -10.54 -18.09
CA LEU A 67 6.90 -11.51 -17.26
C LEU A 67 5.90 -12.40 -16.50
N ASP A 68 6.34 -13.58 -16.10
CA ASP A 68 5.64 -14.44 -15.15
C ASP A 68 5.89 -13.99 -13.69
N ASN A 69 5.31 -14.71 -12.73
CA ASN A 69 5.46 -14.41 -11.30
C ASN A 69 6.90 -14.58 -10.77
N PHE A 70 7.78 -15.17 -11.57
CA PHE A 70 9.20 -15.40 -11.23
C PHE A 70 10.14 -14.43 -11.97
N GLY A 71 9.58 -13.53 -12.80
CA GLY A 71 10.34 -12.56 -13.57
C GLY A 71 10.90 -13.12 -14.91
N ASN A 72 10.46 -14.30 -15.36
CA ASN A 72 10.83 -14.84 -16.66
C ASN A 72 9.88 -14.35 -17.75
N PRO A 73 10.32 -14.28 -19.03
CA PRO A 73 9.42 -13.96 -20.14
C PRO A 73 8.20 -14.89 -20.19
N ALA A 74 7.01 -14.31 -20.20
CA ALA A 74 5.73 -15.03 -20.21
C ALA A 74 5.07 -14.99 -21.59
N THR A 75 4.57 -16.14 -22.03
CA THR A 75 3.79 -16.27 -23.25
C THR A 75 2.30 -16.34 -22.94
N ILE A 76 1.46 -15.90 -23.88
CA ILE A 76 0.01 -16.07 -23.82
C ILE A 76 -0.32 -17.43 -24.43
N PRO A 77 -1.11 -18.30 -23.76
CA PRO A 77 -1.56 -19.57 -24.31
C PRO A 77 -2.32 -19.39 -25.63
N SER A 78 -2.33 -20.39 -26.49
CA SER A 78 -2.92 -20.31 -27.84
C SER A 78 -4.45 -20.10 -27.87
N ASN A 79 -5.14 -20.44 -26.78
CA ASN A 79 -6.58 -20.24 -26.60
C ASN A 79 -6.92 -19.04 -25.72
N HIS A 80 -5.93 -18.20 -25.43
CA HIS A 80 -6.10 -16.95 -24.70
C HIS A 80 -5.75 -15.77 -25.61
N TRP A 81 -6.28 -14.63 -25.24
CA TRP A 81 -5.88 -13.34 -25.76
C TRP A 81 -5.65 -12.35 -24.64
N ALA A 82 -5.03 -11.21 -24.94
CA ALA A 82 -4.75 -10.21 -23.90
C ALA A 82 -4.66 -8.81 -24.51
N GLN A 83 -5.02 -7.82 -23.71
CA GLN A 83 -4.85 -6.40 -24.01
C GLN A 83 -3.99 -5.71 -22.95
N SER A 84 -3.41 -4.56 -23.33
CA SER A 84 -2.71 -3.65 -22.40
C SER A 84 -3.69 -2.60 -21.91
N PRO A 85 -4.21 -2.70 -20.67
CA PRO A 85 -5.15 -1.72 -20.14
C PRO A 85 -4.49 -0.36 -19.92
N VAL A 86 -5.29 0.71 -19.93
CA VAL A 86 -4.84 2.04 -19.49
C VAL A 86 -5.06 2.17 -17.99
N PHE A 87 -3.99 2.27 -17.21
CA PHE A 87 -4.05 2.40 -15.76
C PHE A 87 -4.23 3.86 -15.33
N TYR A 88 -5.05 4.09 -14.31
CA TYR A 88 -5.35 5.40 -13.72
C TYR A 88 -4.95 5.51 -12.26
N GLY A 89 -4.75 4.39 -11.60
CA GLY A 89 -4.31 4.39 -10.22
C GLY A 89 -3.98 3.00 -9.70
N MET A 90 -3.01 2.98 -8.78
CA MET A 90 -2.57 1.77 -8.12
C MET A 90 -2.20 2.06 -6.67
N SER A 91 -2.34 1.06 -5.82
CA SER A 91 -1.92 1.09 -4.43
C SER A 91 -1.11 -0.15 -4.08
N ALA A 92 -0.13 0.03 -3.21
CA ALA A 92 0.61 -1.05 -2.58
C ALA A 92 0.23 -1.18 -1.10
N HIS A 93 0.40 -2.39 -0.56
CA HIS A 93 0.33 -2.66 0.86
C HIS A 93 1.72 -2.71 1.50
N TYR A 94 2.74 -3.12 0.71
CA TYR A 94 4.07 -3.38 1.21
C TYR A 94 5.12 -3.14 0.13
N ILE A 95 6.24 -2.54 0.50
CA ILE A 95 7.41 -2.36 -0.37
C ILE A 95 8.66 -2.62 0.46
N GLU A 96 9.57 -3.46 -0.03
CA GLU A 96 10.88 -3.69 0.55
C GLU A 96 12.00 -3.69 -0.49
N PHE A 97 13.18 -3.30 -0.08
CA PHE A 97 14.43 -3.59 -0.77
C PHE A 97 15.08 -4.85 -0.17
N ALA A 98 15.68 -5.68 -1.00
CA ALA A 98 16.33 -6.88 -0.55
C ALA A 98 17.75 -6.99 -1.13
N GLN A 99 18.68 -7.52 -0.35
CA GLN A 99 20.09 -7.65 -0.70
C GLN A 99 20.29 -8.66 -1.83
N ASN A 100 19.50 -9.73 -1.86
CA ASN A 100 19.57 -10.76 -2.87
C ASN A 100 18.26 -11.54 -3.00
N MET A 101 18.16 -12.40 -4.01
CA MET A 101 16.96 -13.19 -4.29
C MET A 101 16.58 -14.18 -3.17
N TYR A 102 17.52 -14.54 -2.29
CA TYR A 102 17.30 -15.49 -1.18
C TYR A 102 16.88 -14.80 0.11
N THR A 103 16.94 -13.46 0.20
CA THR A 103 16.40 -12.70 1.33
C THR A 103 14.92 -13.07 1.48
N GLN A 104 14.50 -13.54 2.66
CA GLN A 104 13.10 -13.88 2.90
C GLN A 104 12.23 -12.63 2.75
N LEU A 105 11.01 -12.81 2.24
CA LEU A 105 10.04 -11.72 2.16
C LEU A 105 9.74 -11.20 3.57
N GLY A 106 10.00 -9.93 3.80
CA GLY A 106 9.90 -9.28 5.11
C GLY A 106 11.19 -9.24 5.91
N ALA A 107 12.29 -9.79 5.42
CA ALA A 107 13.61 -9.72 6.04
C ALA A 107 14.57 -8.72 5.36
N GLY A 108 14.10 -8.01 4.35
CA GLY A 108 14.82 -6.91 3.71
C GLY A 108 14.58 -5.57 4.43
N GLU A 109 14.93 -4.49 3.76
CA GLU A 109 14.67 -3.12 4.23
C GLU A 109 13.23 -2.74 3.88
N ILE A 110 12.38 -2.63 4.89
CA ILE A 110 10.95 -2.32 4.73
C ILE A 110 10.80 -0.81 4.52
N LEU A 111 10.49 -0.41 3.31
CA LEU A 111 10.25 0.99 2.95
C LEU A 111 8.83 1.45 3.22
N TYR A 112 7.86 0.56 3.08
CA TYR A 112 6.45 0.87 3.24
C TYR A 112 5.66 -0.33 3.74
N HIS A 113 4.80 -0.08 4.72
CA HIS A 113 3.78 -1.00 5.17
C HIS A 113 2.47 -0.22 5.34
N GLY A 114 1.49 -0.52 4.51
CA GLY A 114 0.17 0.13 4.50
C GLY A 114 -0.61 -0.16 5.77
N ALA A 115 -1.52 0.75 6.09
CA ALA A 115 -2.37 0.60 7.28
C ALA A 115 -3.26 -0.64 7.19
N GLU A 116 -3.40 -1.34 8.31
CA GLU A 116 -4.27 -2.48 8.47
C GLU A 116 -5.38 -2.20 9.49
N THR A 117 -6.45 -2.99 9.43
CA THR A 117 -7.59 -2.89 10.33
C THR A 117 -8.27 -4.23 10.55
N THR A 118 -8.92 -4.38 11.69
CA THR A 118 -9.80 -5.52 12.00
C THR A 118 -11.29 -5.16 11.97
N ALA A 119 -11.64 -4.00 11.43
CA ALA A 119 -13.03 -3.50 11.39
C ALA A 119 -14.02 -4.46 10.71
N GLY A 120 -13.53 -5.29 9.78
CA GLY A 120 -14.33 -6.35 9.13
C GLY A 120 -14.28 -7.71 9.83
N GLY A 121 -13.76 -7.79 11.08
CA GLY A 121 -13.69 -9.02 11.88
C GLY A 121 -12.40 -9.82 11.70
N SER A 122 -11.63 -9.61 10.65
CA SER A 122 -10.31 -10.21 10.44
C SER A 122 -9.32 -9.16 9.95
N ASN A 123 -8.02 -9.42 10.09
CA ASN A 123 -7.00 -8.50 9.63
C ASN A 123 -7.10 -8.27 8.11
N ALA A 124 -7.03 -7.02 7.72
CA ALA A 124 -7.20 -6.58 6.33
C ALA A 124 -6.48 -5.25 6.10
N VAL A 125 -6.09 -4.98 4.87
CA VAL A 125 -5.64 -3.64 4.46
C VAL A 125 -6.78 -2.65 4.67
N ASP A 126 -6.51 -1.54 5.34
CA ASP A 126 -7.47 -0.43 5.49
C ASP A 126 -7.49 0.41 4.22
N PHE A 127 -8.45 0.13 3.33
CA PHE A 127 -8.53 0.82 2.04
C PHE A 127 -8.78 2.33 2.18
N SER A 128 -9.39 2.77 3.27
CA SER A 128 -9.63 4.20 3.51
C SER A 128 -8.34 5.01 3.71
N LYS A 129 -7.24 4.32 4.04
CA LYS A 129 -5.88 4.89 4.22
C LYS A 129 -4.92 4.51 3.10
N ALA A 130 -5.38 3.80 2.07
CA ALA A 130 -4.54 3.38 0.96
C ALA A 130 -4.02 4.59 0.17
N ILE A 131 -2.73 4.59 -0.11
CA ILE A 131 -2.11 5.56 -1.01
C ILE A 131 -2.38 5.09 -2.44
N ILE A 132 -3.23 5.80 -3.17
CA ILE A 132 -3.52 5.51 -4.58
C ILE A 132 -2.83 6.57 -5.44
N LYS A 133 -2.00 6.13 -6.39
CA LYS A 133 -1.24 7.01 -7.28
C LYS A 133 -1.41 6.62 -8.74
N GLY A 134 -1.45 7.64 -9.59
CA GLY A 134 -1.43 7.53 -11.05
C GLY A 134 -0.01 7.36 -11.60
N ASP A 135 0.07 7.32 -12.93
CA ASP A 135 1.34 7.15 -13.63
C ASP A 135 2.33 8.29 -13.33
N ASN A 136 3.57 7.94 -13.01
CA ASN A 136 4.65 8.85 -12.66
C ASN A 136 4.41 9.76 -11.43
N GLU A 137 3.33 9.55 -10.69
CA GLU A 137 3.10 10.25 -9.44
C GLU A 137 3.99 9.72 -8.31
N VAL A 138 4.35 10.61 -7.38
CA VAL A 138 5.10 10.23 -6.17
C VAL A 138 4.21 9.40 -5.27
N PHE A 139 4.58 8.14 -5.08
CA PHE A 139 3.91 7.23 -4.15
C PHE A 139 4.25 7.57 -2.70
N MET A 140 5.55 7.74 -2.40
CA MET A 140 6.04 8.13 -1.08
C MET A 140 7.40 8.79 -1.15
N LYS A 141 7.78 9.46 -0.04
CA LYS A 141 9.13 9.97 0.21
C LYS A 141 9.60 9.46 1.57
N ILE A 142 10.83 8.96 1.61
CA ILE A 142 11.47 8.50 2.85
C ILE A 142 12.80 9.24 2.99
N PRO A 143 13.10 9.89 4.12
CA PRO A 143 14.43 10.42 4.36
C PRO A 143 15.47 9.32 4.24
N LEU A 144 16.52 9.52 3.44
CA LEU A 144 17.55 8.50 3.20
C LEU A 144 18.25 8.06 4.49
N LYS A 145 18.34 8.95 5.47
CA LYS A 145 18.85 8.64 6.82
C LYS A 145 18.04 7.56 7.58
N ASN A 146 16.78 7.33 7.17
CA ASN A 146 15.89 6.34 7.79
C ASN A 146 15.96 4.97 7.08
N ILE A 147 16.77 4.86 6.04
CA ILE A 147 17.00 3.61 5.30
C ILE A 147 18.38 3.07 5.70
N SER A 148 18.48 1.79 5.98
CA SER A 148 19.73 1.16 6.38
C SER A 148 20.77 1.28 5.27
N PRO A 149 22.00 1.77 5.57
CA PRO A 149 23.09 1.73 4.60
C PRO A 149 23.41 0.30 4.20
N ASP A 150 23.22 -0.03 2.93
CA ASP A 150 23.47 -1.36 2.38
C ASP A 150 23.46 -1.32 0.84
N THR A 151 23.71 -2.46 0.20
CA THR A 151 23.59 -2.66 -1.23
C THR A 151 22.40 -3.57 -1.53
N TYR A 152 21.43 -3.01 -2.21
CA TYR A 152 20.17 -3.67 -2.56
C TYR A 152 20.16 -4.09 -4.03
N ASN A 153 19.77 -5.33 -4.28
CA ASN A 153 19.70 -5.89 -5.64
C ASN A 153 18.26 -6.11 -6.11
N TRP A 154 17.29 -6.16 -5.18
CA TRP A 154 15.92 -6.55 -5.45
C TRP A 154 14.93 -5.59 -4.80
N VAL A 155 13.76 -5.45 -5.45
CA VAL A 155 12.58 -4.80 -4.89
C VAL A 155 11.44 -5.81 -4.87
N ARG A 156 10.66 -5.80 -3.81
CA ARG A 156 9.40 -6.53 -3.71
C ARG A 156 8.29 -5.57 -3.33
N MET A 157 7.17 -5.69 -4.03
CA MET A 157 5.99 -4.86 -3.79
C MET A 157 4.76 -5.75 -3.70
N SER A 158 4.04 -5.68 -2.58
CA SER A 158 2.71 -6.27 -2.46
C SER A 158 1.66 -5.25 -2.88
N LEU A 159 0.87 -5.60 -3.88
CA LEU A 159 -0.18 -4.75 -4.42
C LEU A 159 -1.48 -4.91 -3.63
N THR A 160 -2.29 -3.85 -3.60
CA THR A 160 -3.61 -3.85 -2.94
C THR A 160 -4.74 -3.57 -3.91
N TYR A 161 -4.56 -2.59 -4.79
CA TYR A 161 -5.61 -2.04 -5.62
C TYR A 161 -5.09 -1.58 -6.96
N GLN A 162 -5.90 -1.77 -8.00
CA GLN A 162 -5.65 -1.32 -9.35
C GLN A 162 -6.94 -0.73 -9.93
N ASN A 163 -6.81 0.36 -10.69
CA ASN A 163 -7.90 0.97 -11.44
C ASN A 163 -7.44 1.24 -12.87
N TYR A 164 -8.13 0.64 -13.85
CA TYR A 164 -7.77 0.75 -15.26
C TYR A 164 -9.00 0.64 -16.16
N SER A 165 -8.89 1.12 -17.41
CA SER A 165 -9.89 0.87 -18.44
C SER A 165 -9.47 -0.29 -19.32
N LEU A 166 -10.48 -1.01 -19.81
CA LEU A 166 -10.32 -2.09 -20.78
C LEU A 166 -11.40 -2.01 -21.87
N ASP A 167 -11.05 -2.52 -23.04
CA ASP A 167 -11.99 -2.67 -24.13
C ASP A 167 -12.68 -4.03 -24.02
N TYR A 168 -13.98 -4.04 -24.29
CA TYR A 168 -14.77 -5.26 -24.33
C TYR A 168 -15.89 -5.15 -25.36
N ARG A 169 -16.40 -6.28 -25.81
CA ARG A 169 -17.52 -6.35 -26.73
C ARG A 169 -18.77 -6.89 -26.04
N TYR A 170 -19.90 -6.29 -26.34
CA TYR A 170 -21.21 -6.77 -25.90
C TYR A 170 -22.25 -6.58 -26.97
N ASN A 171 -22.98 -7.65 -27.36
CA ASN A 171 -23.97 -7.66 -28.44
C ASN A 171 -23.43 -7.09 -29.77
N GLY A 172 -22.18 -7.43 -30.13
CA GLY A 172 -21.53 -7.01 -31.36
C GLY A 172 -21.04 -5.55 -31.38
N VAL A 173 -21.17 -4.81 -30.30
CA VAL A 173 -20.70 -3.43 -30.14
C VAL A 173 -19.50 -3.38 -29.23
N ASP A 174 -18.46 -2.65 -29.62
CA ASP A 174 -17.24 -2.45 -28.83
C ASP A 174 -17.43 -1.29 -27.85
N TYR A 175 -17.04 -1.48 -26.61
CA TYR A 175 -17.12 -0.53 -25.51
C TYR A 175 -15.77 -0.43 -24.80
N ASN A 176 -15.59 0.70 -24.10
CA ASN A 176 -14.52 0.85 -23.12
C ASN A 176 -15.14 1.06 -21.74
N GLY A 177 -14.73 0.26 -20.77
CA GLY A 177 -15.23 0.33 -19.39
C GLY A 177 -14.10 0.48 -18.39
N ARG A 178 -14.44 0.83 -17.15
CA ARG A 178 -13.48 1.03 -16.06
C ARG A 178 -13.61 -0.10 -15.06
N LEU A 179 -12.46 -0.69 -14.70
CA LEU A 179 -12.35 -1.73 -13.68
C LEU A 179 -11.59 -1.22 -12.46
N ALA A 180 -12.14 -1.44 -11.29
CA ALA A 180 -11.47 -1.35 -10.00
C ALA A 180 -11.26 -2.76 -9.46
N SER A 181 -10.03 -3.21 -9.30
CA SER A 181 -9.66 -4.55 -8.88
C SER A 181 -8.88 -4.51 -7.57
N PHE A 182 -9.28 -5.38 -6.61
CA PHE A 182 -8.64 -5.50 -5.31
C PHE A 182 -7.80 -6.78 -5.30
N VAL A 183 -6.49 -6.60 -5.20
CA VAL A 183 -5.50 -7.66 -5.34
C VAL A 183 -4.73 -7.95 -4.04
N GLY A 184 -5.03 -7.22 -2.97
CA GLY A 184 -4.49 -7.48 -1.63
C GLY A 184 -5.04 -8.78 -1.02
N PHE A 185 -4.34 -9.35 -0.06
CA PHE A 185 -4.71 -10.62 0.62
C PHE A 185 -6.12 -10.60 1.22
N ASN A 186 -6.50 -9.46 1.79
CA ASN A 186 -7.79 -9.11 2.34
C ASN A 186 -7.85 -7.60 2.44
N THR A 187 -8.96 -6.97 2.08
CA THR A 187 -9.09 -5.52 2.08
C THR A 187 -10.41 -5.12 2.71
N TYR A 188 -10.36 -4.32 3.77
CA TYR A 188 -11.55 -3.70 4.33
C TYR A 188 -11.90 -2.45 3.54
N ILE A 189 -13.06 -2.46 2.89
CA ILE A 189 -13.51 -1.43 1.98
C ILE A 189 -14.77 -0.78 2.57
N THR A 190 -14.67 0.48 3.00
CA THR A 190 -15.85 1.30 3.34
C THR A 190 -16.61 1.66 2.07
N ASN A 191 -15.91 2.30 1.16
CA ASN A 191 -16.40 2.64 -0.19
C ASN A 191 -15.20 2.76 -1.13
N TYR A 192 -15.47 2.71 -2.43
CA TYR A 192 -14.48 2.97 -3.47
C TYR A 192 -15.14 3.57 -4.72
N LYS A 193 -14.40 4.39 -5.44
CA LYS A 193 -14.83 4.97 -6.70
C LYS A 193 -14.26 4.16 -7.85
N ILE A 194 -15.07 3.79 -8.84
CA ILE A 194 -14.63 3.07 -10.03
C ILE A 194 -14.23 4.09 -11.10
N TRP A 195 -15.16 4.79 -11.65
CA TRP A 195 -15.00 5.89 -12.61
C TRP A 195 -15.78 7.13 -12.13
N ASN A 196 -17.09 7.13 -12.35
CA ASN A 196 -18.02 8.17 -11.89
C ASN A 196 -18.83 7.71 -10.68
N GLN A 197 -19.04 6.41 -10.56
CA GLN A 197 -19.85 5.80 -9.52
C GLN A 197 -19.01 5.40 -8.31
N THR A 198 -19.62 5.53 -7.14
CA THR A 198 -19.06 5.09 -5.85
C THR A 198 -19.85 3.90 -5.34
N VAL A 199 -19.13 2.85 -4.96
CA VAL A 199 -19.67 1.65 -4.33
C VAL A 199 -19.40 1.70 -2.83
N THR A 200 -20.44 1.48 -2.01
CA THR A 200 -20.31 1.37 -0.55
C THR A 200 -20.46 -0.08 -0.13
N LEU A 201 -19.51 -0.59 0.67
CA LEU A 201 -19.47 -1.99 1.09
C LEU A 201 -19.48 -2.17 2.62
N ASN A 202 -18.61 -1.47 3.35
CA ASN A 202 -18.35 -1.65 4.79
C ASN A 202 -18.04 -3.12 5.14
N ALA A 203 -17.17 -3.76 4.38
CA ALA A 203 -16.87 -5.18 4.50
C ALA A 203 -15.46 -5.53 4.02
N ASN A 204 -14.94 -6.66 4.51
CA ASN A 204 -13.75 -7.29 3.97
C ASN A 204 -14.03 -7.90 2.60
N LYS A 205 -13.05 -7.77 1.70
CA LYS A 205 -13.02 -8.44 0.40
C LYS A 205 -11.68 -9.14 0.20
N LEU A 206 -11.72 -10.40 -0.14
CA LEU A 206 -10.54 -11.20 -0.46
C LEU A 206 -9.96 -10.78 -1.82
N GLN A 207 -8.73 -11.18 -2.08
CA GLN A 207 -8.09 -11.00 -3.38
C GLN A 207 -9.00 -11.48 -4.50
N GLY A 208 -9.04 -10.67 -5.59
CA GLY A 208 -9.87 -10.96 -6.76
C GLY A 208 -11.25 -10.32 -6.74
N TYR A 209 -11.62 -9.56 -5.68
CA TYR A 209 -12.83 -8.74 -5.73
C TYR A 209 -12.66 -7.59 -6.73
N TRP A 210 -13.71 -7.29 -7.50
CA TRP A 210 -13.69 -6.23 -8.49
C TRP A 210 -15.05 -5.52 -8.64
N GLY A 211 -14.98 -4.28 -9.09
CA GLY A 211 -16.13 -3.51 -9.57
C GLY A 211 -15.85 -2.97 -10.97
N PHE A 212 -16.82 -3.09 -11.84
CA PHE A 212 -16.74 -2.61 -13.22
C PHE A 212 -17.84 -1.59 -13.50
N GLU A 213 -17.48 -0.49 -14.15
CA GLU A 213 -18.41 0.58 -14.52
C GLU A 213 -18.36 0.84 -16.03
N ASN A 214 -19.52 0.83 -16.65
CA ASN A 214 -19.72 1.35 -18.00
C ASN A 214 -21.10 2.01 -18.14
N LEU A 215 -21.16 3.15 -18.83
CA LEU A 215 -22.39 3.93 -19.11
C LEU A 215 -23.23 4.20 -17.85
N GLY A 216 -22.56 4.38 -16.70
CA GLY A 216 -23.20 4.62 -15.40
C GLY A 216 -23.77 3.37 -14.70
N VAL A 217 -23.64 2.20 -15.31
CA VAL A 217 -24.02 0.91 -14.72
C VAL A 217 -22.79 0.32 -14.01
N VAL A 218 -23.00 -0.19 -12.80
CA VAL A 218 -21.95 -0.85 -12.00
C VAL A 218 -22.29 -2.33 -11.86
N VAL A 219 -21.31 -3.18 -12.15
CA VAL A 219 -21.34 -4.62 -11.88
C VAL A 219 -20.19 -4.95 -10.94
N GLN A 220 -20.38 -5.90 -10.04
CA GLN A 220 -19.38 -6.32 -9.08
C GLN A 220 -19.26 -7.85 -9.10
N GLY A 221 -18.08 -8.35 -8.79
CA GLY A 221 -17.83 -9.78 -8.75
C GLY A 221 -16.60 -10.16 -7.93
N GLN A 222 -16.38 -11.46 -7.85
CA GLN A 222 -15.24 -12.08 -7.18
C GLN A 222 -14.60 -13.08 -8.14
N ALA A 223 -13.38 -12.79 -8.58
CA ALA A 223 -12.55 -13.75 -9.29
C ALA A 223 -11.80 -14.66 -8.29
N ALA A 224 -11.32 -15.80 -8.76
CA ALA A 224 -10.44 -16.64 -7.97
C ALA A 224 -9.10 -15.91 -7.70
N ALA A 225 -8.52 -16.14 -6.52
CA ALA A 225 -7.17 -15.67 -6.23
C ALA A 225 -6.15 -16.44 -7.09
N THR A 226 -5.23 -15.72 -7.72
CA THR A 226 -4.21 -16.28 -8.62
C THR A 226 -2.79 -16.23 -8.05
N THR A 227 -2.62 -15.71 -6.81
CA THR A 227 -1.30 -15.58 -6.19
C THR A 227 -0.76 -16.90 -5.66
N VAL A 228 0.56 -17.06 -5.77
CA VAL A 228 1.28 -18.14 -5.09
C VAL A 228 1.26 -17.84 -3.59
N PRO A 229 0.80 -18.77 -2.74
CA PRO A 229 0.82 -18.57 -1.30
C PRO A 229 2.25 -18.34 -0.78
N ASN A 230 2.43 -17.37 0.10
CA ASN A 230 3.69 -17.20 0.82
C ASN A 230 3.82 -18.28 1.90
N PRO A 231 4.72 -19.27 1.76
CA PRO A 231 4.86 -20.36 2.74
C PRO A 231 5.39 -19.88 4.09
N LEU A 232 6.02 -18.69 4.12
CA LEU A 232 6.61 -18.08 5.31
C LEU A 232 5.70 -16.99 5.91
N SER A 233 4.43 -16.95 5.54
CA SER A 233 3.48 -15.93 5.99
C SER A 233 3.35 -15.81 7.51
N ALA A 234 3.62 -16.90 8.25
CA ALA A 234 3.58 -16.88 9.73
C ALA A 234 4.68 -15.99 10.37
N THR A 235 5.78 -15.76 9.66
CA THR A 235 6.93 -14.97 10.14
C THR A 235 7.21 -13.74 9.28
N SER A 236 6.45 -13.55 8.21
CA SER A 236 6.56 -12.42 7.29
C SER A 236 5.51 -11.36 7.60
N PRO A 237 5.82 -10.05 7.49
CA PRO A 237 4.82 -8.99 7.55
C PRO A 237 3.87 -9.00 6.34
N VAL A 238 4.15 -9.84 5.33
CA VAL A 238 3.31 -9.97 4.12
C VAL A 238 2.45 -11.22 4.26
N PRO A 239 1.13 -11.08 4.49
CA PRO A 239 0.23 -12.21 4.73
C PRO A 239 0.11 -13.15 3.52
N ALA A 240 -0.28 -14.39 3.79
CA ALA A 240 -0.65 -15.34 2.74
C ALA A 240 -1.77 -14.75 1.85
N GLY A 241 -1.68 -14.99 0.54
CA GLY A 241 -2.63 -14.46 -0.43
C GLY A 241 -2.33 -13.04 -0.91
N SER A 242 -1.24 -12.43 -0.47
CA SER A 242 -0.78 -11.13 -1.00
C SER A 242 -0.29 -11.28 -2.44
N CYS A 243 -0.62 -10.30 -3.29
CA CYS A 243 -0.12 -10.21 -4.66
C CYS A 243 1.26 -9.53 -4.65
N VAL A 244 2.33 -10.31 -4.66
CA VAL A 244 3.70 -9.78 -4.62
C VAL A 244 4.32 -9.81 -6.01
N VAL A 245 4.77 -8.65 -6.49
CA VAL A 245 5.62 -8.52 -7.67
C VAL A 245 7.05 -8.26 -7.24
N THR A 246 7.99 -8.84 -7.97
CA THR A 246 9.42 -8.76 -7.67
C THR A 246 10.18 -8.27 -8.89
N GLY A 247 11.16 -7.38 -8.66
CA GLY A 247 12.07 -6.88 -9.69
C GLY A 247 13.48 -6.76 -9.16
N ASN A 248 14.46 -6.88 -10.05
CA ASN A 248 15.86 -6.63 -9.72
C ASN A 248 16.32 -5.30 -10.31
N PHE A 249 17.23 -4.64 -9.62
CA PHE A 249 17.96 -3.51 -10.16
C PHE A 249 18.93 -4.00 -11.26
N ASP A 250 19.10 -3.24 -12.35
CA ASP A 250 20.10 -3.53 -13.39
C ASP A 250 21.53 -3.43 -12.86
N THR A 251 21.72 -2.45 -11.97
CA THR A 251 22.97 -2.27 -11.24
C THR A 251 22.62 -2.24 -9.76
N PRO A 252 23.37 -2.95 -8.90
CA PRO A 252 23.14 -2.91 -7.46
C PRO A 252 22.99 -1.47 -6.94
N PHE A 253 21.94 -1.21 -6.20
CA PHE A 253 21.65 0.10 -5.64
C PHE A 253 22.20 0.20 -4.22
N THR A 254 23.15 1.10 -4.00
CA THR A 254 23.79 1.28 -2.69
C THR A 254 23.32 2.57 -2.04
N ILE A 255 22.86 2.44 -0.80
CA ILE A 255 22.62 3.55 0.13
C ILE A 255 23.75 3.56 1.13
N THR A 256 24.44 4.71 1.27
CA THR A 256 25.61 4.87 2.12
C THR A 256 25.30 5.52 3.46
N GLY A 257 24.14 6.20 3.56
CA GLY A 257 23.75 7.03 4.71
C GLY A 257 24.39 8.42 4.70
N ASN A 258 25.12 8.77 3.63
CA ASN A 258 25.80 10.07 3.47
C ASN A 258 25.35 10.81 2.22
N GLU A 259 24.19 10.45 1.67
CA GLU A 259 23.60 11.10 0.51
C GLU A 259 23.29 12.56 0.83
N THR A 260 23.57 13.44 -0.14
CA THR A 260 23.34 14.89 -0.04
C THR A 260 22.21 15.38 -0.95
N GLU A 261 21.73 14.53 -1.86
CA GLU A 261 20.69 14.83 -2.85
C GLU A 261 19.61 13.76 -2.83
N ASP A 262 18.40 14.12 -3.28
CA ASP A 262 17.28 13.19 -3.43
C ASP A 262 17.61 12.11 -4.46
N ILE A 263 17.15 10.90 -4.22
CA ILE A 263 17.25 9.77 -5.14
C ILE A 263 15.83 9.37 -5.56
N ILE A 264 15.59 9.25 -6.86
CA ILE A 264 14.30 8.80 -7.39
C ILE A 264 14.39 7.32 -7.72
N CYS A 265 13.48 6.52 -7.14
CA CYS A 265 13.26 5.13 -7.50
C CYS A 265 11.92 5.00 -8.20
N THR A 266 11.94 4.82 -9.50
CA THR A 266 10.74 4.58 -10.31
C THR A 266 10.48 3.07 -10.38
N MET A 267 9.34 2.63 -9.84
CA MET A 267 8.83 1.28 -9.98
C MET A 267 8.13 1.18 -11.34
N SER A 268 8.83 0.77 -12.38
CA SER A 268 8.25 0.50 -13.70
C SER A 268 7.51 -0.83 -13.65
N LEU A 269 6.19 -0.76 -13.78
CA LEU A 269 5.26 -1.87 -13.62
C LEU A 269 4.73 -2.25 -15.01
N SER A 270 5.04 -3.45 -15.48
CA SER A 270 4.59 -3.91 -16.80
C SER A 270 3.07 -4.08 -16.83
N THR A 271 2.41 -3.25 -17.64
CA THR A 271 0.98 -3.39 -17.98
C THR A 271 0.79 -4.02 -19.34
N ASN A 272 1.88 -4.49 -19.97
CA ASN A 272 1.88 -5.09 -21.30
C ASN A 272 1.05 -6.37 -21.31
N LYS A 273 -0.09 -6.32 -22.03
CA LYS A 273 -1.06 -7.42 -22.13
C LYS A 273 -1.42 -7.99 -20.74
N SER A 274 -1.60 -7.11 -19.76
CA SER A 274 -1.83 -7.50 -18.37
C SER A 274 -3.27 -7.91 -18.07
N PHE A 275 -4.22 -7.61 -18.97
CA PHE A 275 -5.55 -8.19 -18.92
C PHE A 275 -5.65 -9.33 -19.93
N GLU A 276 -5.66 -10.57 -19.44
CA GLU A 276 -5.71 -11.79 -20.24
C GLU A 276 -7.02 -12.52 -20.03
N TRP A 277 -7.57 -13.09 -21.09
CA TRP A 277 -8.80 -13.89 -21.03
C TRP A 277 -8.70 -15.15 -21.88
N TYR A 278 -9.48 -16.16 -21.52
CA TYR A 278 -9.81 -17.27 -22.40
C TYR A 278 -10.69 -16.72 -23.52
N ASP A 279 -10.26 -16.92 -24.75
CA ASP A 279 -10.93 -16.45 -25.98
C ASP A 279 -11.74 -17.60 -26.57
N ALA A 280 -13.02 -17.68 -26.22
CA ALA A 280 -13.87 -18.83 -26.52
C ALA A 280 -14.17 -18.99 -28.02
N ASN A 281 -14.30 -17.87 -28.75
CA ASN A 281 -14.65 -17.84 -30.15
C ASN A 281 -13.45 -17.56 -31.09
N GLY A 282 -12.28 -17.20 -30.54
CA GLY A 282 -11.05 -16.95 -31.29
C GLY A 282 -11.06 -15.64 -32.08
N ASP A 283 -11.90 -14.65 -31.71
CA ASP A 283 -12.00 -13.37 -32.41
C ASP A 283 -11.07 -12.30 -31.86
N HIS A 284 -10.33 -12.61 -30.79
CA HIS A 284 -9.37 -11.75 -30.13
C HIS A 284 -9.97 -10.51 -29.46
N LYS A 285 -11.25 -10.55 -29.17
CA LYS A 285 -11.97 -9.52 -28.41
C LYS A 285 -12.47 -10.08 -27.09
N TYR A 286 -12.44 -9.29 -26.04
CA TYR A 286 -13.01 -9.72 -24.77
C TYR A 286 -14.53 -9.57 -24.83
N GLU A 287 -15.25 -10.70 -24.92
CA GLU A 287 -16.71 -10.76 -25.06
C GLU A 287 -17.32 -11.73 -24.05
N PRO A 288 -17.60 -11.27 -22.78
CA PRO A 288 -18.17 -12.14 -21.75
C PRO A 288 -19.47 -12.84 -22.16
N GLY A 289 -20.27 -12.20 -23.03
CA GLY A 289 -21.50 -12.79 -23.59
C GLY A 289 -21.27 -13.95 -24.56
N ALA A 290 -20.07 -14.08 -25.13
CA ALA A 290 -19.67 -15.17 -26.02
C ALA A 290 -18.97 -16.33 -25.30
N GLY A 291 -18.81 -16.24 -23.98
CA GLY A 291 -18.18 -17.27 -23.16
C GLY A 291 -16.75 -16.98 -22.74
N ASP A 292 -16.23 -15.78 -23.03
CA ASP A 292 -14.92 -15.36 -22.57
C ASP A 292 -14.95 -15.09 -21.06
N TYR A 293 -13.84 -15.41 -20.41
CA TYR A 293 -13.64 -15.10 -18.98
C TYR A 293 -12.20 -14.71 -18.70
N PRO A 294 -11.97 -13.74 -17.76
CA PRO A 294 -10.63 -13.33 -17.41
C PRO A 294 -9.84 -14.47 -16.79
N THR A 295 -8.62 -14.67 -17.24
CA THR A 295 -7.67 -15.65 -16.69
C THR A 295 -6.57 -14.97 -15.88
N ASP A 296 -6.27 -13.71 -16.20
CA ASP A 296 -5.37 -12.88 -15.41
C ASP A 296 -5.76 -11.39 -15.54
N MET A 297 -5.67 -10.67 -14.42
CA MET A 297 -5.98 -9.23 -14.34
C MET A 297 -4.87 -8.45 -13.61
N GLY A 298 -3.68 -9.03 -13.50
CA GLY A 298 -2.56 -8.51 -12.72
C GLY A 298 -1.47 -7.85 -13.56
N LEU A 299 -0.51 -7.25 -12.87
CA LEU A 299 0.70 -6.73 -13.49
C LEU A 299 1.60 -7.87 -14.00
N ARG A 300 2.41 -7.54 -15.03
CA ARG A 300 3.28 -8.50 -15.71
C ARG A 300 4.75 -8.19 -15.56
N GLY A 301 5.17 -7.75 -14.39
CA GLY A 301 6.55 -7.53 -14.03
C GLY A 301 6.79 -6.19 -13.35
N LEU A 302 7.92 -6.12 -12.68
CA LEU A 302 8.42 -4.94 -11.98
C LEU A 302 9.88 -4.73 -12.37
N LYS A 303 10.23 -3.51 -12.77
CA LYS A 303 11.59 -3.06 -13.00
C LYS A 303 11.85 -1.79 -12.20
N PRO A 304 12.66 -1.83 -11.13
CA PRO A 304 13.07 -0.62 -10.43
C PRO A 304 14.14 0.13 -11.23
N ILE A 305 13.97 1.45 -11.36
CA ILE A 305 14.87 2.34 -12.08
C ILE A 305 15.30 3.45 -11.13
N ILE A 306 16.61 3.58 -10.91
CA ILE A 306 17.18 4.63 -10.08
C ILE A 306 17.62 5.79 -10.96
N THR A 307 17.25 7.00 -10.57
CA THR A 307 17.76 8.26 -11.13
C THR A 307 18.17 9.18 -9.99
N PRO A 308 19.37 9.82 -10.13
CA PRO A 308 19.81 10.83 -9.17
C PRO A 308 18.88 12.03 -9.14
#